data_847a4f281dec618c5f93f360b2cb6920
#
_entry.id   847a4f281dec618c5f93f360b2cb6920
#
_cell.length_a   1.000
_cell.length_b   1.000
_cell.length_c   1.000
_cell.angle_alpha   90.00
_cell.angle_beta   90.00
_cell.angle_gamma   90.00
#
_symmetry.space_group_name_H-M   'P 1'
#
loop_
_entity.id
_entity.type
_entity.pdbx_description
1 polymer ?
#
loop_
_entity_poly.entity_id
_entity_poly.type
_entity_poly.pdbx_seq_one_letter_code
_entity_poly.pdbx_strand_id
1 'polypeptide(L)'
;MGVSLTSDGKVNFAAALHTKEECGVLLYLHTAGKPLHLPFTDKNRVGNIYCMQLEGLADVQFQYNFYAGEDIITDPYAGVIYGNERWGRQAEPRLRGGMCRHCYDWENDAPLMTPLSDTVLYLIHPRGFTCHSSSGVQHRGTYAGITEKLPYLKELGITAVELMPSYEFLELEKQERRERSMDEARNHYMDLPEEKDEPPRINYLSLIHI
;
A
#
# COMPACT_ATOMS: atom_id res chain seq x y z
N MET A 1 12.26 4.67 -12.40
CA MET A 1 12.38 5.29 -11.07
C MET A 1 12.19 4.20 -10.03
N GLY A 2 12.64 4.43 -8.78
CA GLY A 2 12.59 3.43 -7.74
C GLY A 2 13.74 2.43 -7.81
N VAL A 3 13.48 1.23 -7.33
CA VAL A 3 14.44 0.12 -7.29
C VAL A 3 14.08 -0.92 -8.34
N SER A 4 15.07 -1.40 -9.06
CA SER A 4 14.91 -2.44 -10.07
C SER A 4 16.12 -3.37 -10.11
N LEU A 5 15.89 -4.63 -10.45
CA LEU A 5 16.94 -5.59 -10.74
C LEU A 5 17.34 -5.46 -12.22
N THR A 6 18.62 -5.35 -12.49
CA THR A 6 19.17 -5.30 -13.84
C THR A 6 19.40 -6.71 -14.37
N SER A 7 19.54 -6.87 -15.69
CA SER A 7 19.76 -8.17 -16.34
C SER A 7 21.11 -8.83 -15.94
N ASP A 8 22.07 -8.04 -15.46
CA ASP A 8 23.37 -8.52 -14.96
C ASP A 8 23.38 -8.75 -13.44
N GLY A 9 22.23 -8.76 -12.79
CA GLY A 9 22.08 -9.11 -11.38
C GLY A 9 22.44 -8.00 -10.40
N LYS A 10 22.54 -6.75 -10.86
CA LYS A 10 22.75 -5.60 -9.98
C LYS A 10 21.42 -4.97 -9.58
N VAL A 11 21.38 -4.31 -8.44
CA VAL A 11 20.23 -3.54 -8.00
C VAL A 11 20.45 -2.07 -8.32
N ASN A 12 19.57 -1.50 -9.12
CA ASN A 12 19.60 -0.11 -9.51
C ASN A 12 18.62 0.71 -8.68
N PHE A 13 19.11 1.78 -8.08
CA PHE A 13 18.32 2.78 -7.35
C PHE A 13 18.25 4.05 -8.21
N ALA A 14 17.06 4.55 -8.48
CA ALA A 14 16.86 5.74 -9.27
C ALA A 14 15.79 6.67 -8.66
N ALA A 15 16.15 7.93 -8.45
CA ALA A 15 15.26 8.94 -7.88
C ALA A 15 15.36 10.27 -8.62
N ALA A 16 14.24 10.99 -8.71
CA ALA A 16 14.24 12.39 -9.14
C ALA A 16 14.25 13.30 -7.89
N LEU A 17 15.36 13.96 -7.64
CA LEU A 17 15.55 14.79 -6.45
C LEU A 17 15.85 16.23 -6.86
N HIS A 18 15.11 17.19 -6.31
CA HIS A 18 15.28 18.60 -6.54
C HIS A 18 16.01 19.24 -5.34
N THR A 19 17.27 18.90 -5.17
CA THR A 19 18.07 19.40 -4.05
C THR A 19 19.43 19.91 -4.50
N LYS A 20 20.02 20.82 -3.70
CA LYS A 20 21.42 21.24 -3.78
C LYS A 20 22.26 20.64 -2.64
N GLU A 21 21.61 19.97 -1.70
CA GLU A 21 22.26 19.32 -0.58
C GLU A 21 22.74 17.92 -0.98
N GLU A 22 23.55 17.31 -0.12
CA GLU A 22 23.94 15.92 -0.29
C GLU A 22 22.69 15.04 -0.30
N CYS A 23 22.62 14.13 -1.26
CA CYS A 23 21.50 13.19 -1.38
C CYS A 23 22.00 11.79 -1.74
N GLY A 24 21.18 10.79 -1.49
CA GLY A 24 21.59 9.42 -1.71
C GLY A 24 20.55 8.39 -1.27
N VAL A 25 21.05 7.20 -0.97
CA VAL A 25 20.27 6.05 -0.50
C VAL A 25 20.66 5.72 0.93
N LEU A 26 19.65 5.56 1.79
CA LEU A 26 19.77 4.89 3.08
C LEU A 26 19.39 3.43 2.90
N LEU A 27 20.34 2.54 3.04
CA LEU A 27 20.12 1.11 2.88
C LEU A 27 20.11 0.42 4.24
N TYR A 28 19.04 -0.30 4.54
CA TYR A 28 18.83 -1.05 5.78
C TYR A 28 18.98 -2.54 5.48
N LEU A 29 20.01 -3.15 6.03
CA LEU A 29 20.27 -4.58 5.94
C LEU A 29 19.98 -5.23 7.30
N HIS A 30 19.37 -6.41 7.31
CA HIS A 30 19.08 -7.13 8.55
C HIS A 30 20.34 -7.44 9.37
N THR A 31 21.49 -7.56 8.70
CA THR A 31 22.79 -7.85 9.33
C THR A 31 23.51 -6.62 9.88
N ALA A 32 23.07 -5.42 9.51
CA ALA A 32 23.69 -4.17 9.91
C ALA A 32 22.83 -3.46 10.95
N GLY A 33 23.39 -3.17 12.13
CA GLY A 33 22.66 -2.50 13.21
C GLY A 33 22.31 -1.03 12.93
N LYS A 34 22.86 -0.42 11.85
CA LYS A 34 22.62 0.95 11.40
C LYS A 34 22.46 0.97 9.89
N PRO A 35 21.69 1.93 9.34
CA PRO A 35 21.59 2.10 7.90
C PRO A 35 22.92 2.50 7.29
N LEU A 36 23.19 1.98 6.10
CA LEU A 36 24.33 2.40 5.30
C LEU A 36 23.93 3.67 4.52
N HIS A 37 24.73 4.70 4.65
CA HIS A 37 24.59 5.95 3.88
C HIS A 37 25.38 5.81 2.58
N LEU A 38 24.71 5.88 1.46
CA LEU A 38 25.27 5.76 0.13
C LEU A 38 25.00 7.05 -0.65
N PRO A 39 25.91 8.02 -0.61
CA PRO A 39 25.71 9.31 -1.28
C PRO A 39 25.76 9.15 -2.80
N PHE A 40 24.90 9.85 -3.50
CA PHE A 40 25.03 10.06 -4.92
C PHE A 40 26.20 11.03 -5.20
N THR A 41 26.97 10.73 -6.21
CA THR A 41 28.06 11.59 -6.69
C THR A 41 27.63 12.25 -8.00
N ASP A 42 28.42 13.21 -8.50
CA ASP A 42 28.15 13.84 -9.79
C ASP A 42 28.08 12.84 -10.94
N LYS A 43 28.78 11.70 -10.82
CA LYS A 43 28.74 10.61 -11.81
C LYS A 43 27.40 9.87 -11.83
N ASN A 44 26.63 9.98 -10.76
CA ASN A 44 25.33 9.34 -10.59
C ASN A 44 24.18 10.22 -11.07
N ARG A 45 24.46 11.40 -11.65
CA ARG A 45 23.46 12.43 -11.90
C ARG A 45 23.30 12.76 -13.38
N VAL A 46 22.04 12.81 -13.84
CA VAL A 46 21.67 13.38 -15.14
C VAL A 46 20.49 14.33 -14.91
N GLY A 47 20.75 15.64 -14.94
CA GLY A 47 19.77 16.66 -14.57
C GLY A 47 19.34 16.53 -13.09
N ASN A 48 18.07 16.25 -12.84
CA ASN A 48 17.53 16.00 -11.50
C ASN A 48 17.34 14.51 -11.20
N ILE A 49 17.79 13.64 -12.09
CA ILE A 49 17.70 12.19 -11.91
C ILE A 49 19.05 11.70 -11.40
N TYR A 50 18.98 10.97 -10.30
CA TYR A 50 20.12 10.31 -9.69
C TYR A 50 19.93 8.80 -9.80
N CYS A 51 21.00 8.07 -10.18
CA CYS A 51 20.97 6.60 -10.24
C CYS A 51 22.27 6.01 -9.74
N MET A 52 22.15 4.88 -9.05
CA MET A 52 23.26 4.12 -8.49
C MET A 52 22.96 2.63 -8.65
N GLN A 53 23.96 1.89 -9.11
CA GLN A 53 23.89 0.43 -9.15
C GLN A 53 24.74 -0.17 -8.05
N LEU A 54 24.20 -1.15 -7.35
CA LEU A 54 24.88 -1.89 -6.30
C LEU A 54 24.93 -3.38 -6.64
N GLU A 55 26.09 -3.98 -6.45
CA GLU A 55 26.31 -5.41 -6.63
C GLU A 55 26.05 -6.15 -5.29
N GLY A 56 25.74 -7.46 -5.37
CA GLY A 56 25.58 -8.31 -4.19
C GLY A 56 24.27 -8.15 -3.42
N LEU A 57 23.31 -7.38 -3.95
CA LEU A 57 21.99 -7.18 -3.33
C LEU A 57 20.89 -8.01 -3.98
N ALA A 58 21.16 -8.69 -5.09
CA ALA A 58 20.13 -9.41 -5.86
C ALA A 58 19.36 -10.43 -5.00
N ASP A 59 20.05 -11.17 -4.13
CA ASP A 59 19.48 -12.21 -3.27
C ASP A 59 19.36 -11.79 -1.80
N VAL A 60 19.68 -10.53 -1.48
CA VAL A 60 19.64 -10.01 -0.11
C VAL A 60 18.33 -9.25 0.12
N GLN A 61 17.59 -9.61 1.16
CA GLN A 61 16.45 -8.81 1.58
C GLN A 61 16.93 -7.52 2.24
N PHE A 62 16.49 -6.39 1.71
CA PHE A 62 16.84 -5.07 2.20
C PHE A 62 15.62 -4.13 2.19
N GLN A 63 15.72 -3.08 2.99
CA GLN A 63 14.82 -1.93 2.95
C GLN A 63 15.64 -0.69 2.61
N TYR A 64 15.00 0.35 2.11
CA TYR A 64 15.68 1.59 1.76
C TYR A 64 14.79 2.81 1.88
N ASN A 65 15.41 3.97 1.98
CA ASN A 65 14.84 5.27 1.70
C ASN A 65 15.82 6.06 0.83
N PHE A 66 15.32 7.09 0.16
CA PHE A 66 16.18 8.14 -0.33
C PHE A 66 16.38 9.21 0.76
N TYR A 67 17.40 10.02 0.64
CA TYR A 67 17.58 11.20 1.50
C TYR A 67 18.07 12.40 0.70
N ALA A 68 17.75 13.60 1.19
CA ALA A 68 18.25 14.87 0.67
C ALA A 68 18.47 15.81 1.86
N GLY A 69 19.75 16.10 2.17
CA GLY A 69 20.11 16.75 3.42
C GLY A 69 19.65 15.92 4.63
N GLU A 70 18.85 16.51 5.49
CA GLU A 70 18.27 15.85 6.67
C GLU A 70 16.94 15.13 6.38
N ASP A 71 16.35 15.37 5.22
CA ASP A 71 15.06 14.83 4.85
C ASP A 71 15.19 13.37 4.39
N ILE A 72 14.45 12.48 5.02
CA ILE A 72 14.32 11.07 4.61
C ILE A 72 13.03 10.92 3.79
N ILE A 73 13.18 10.43 2.59
CA ILE A 73 12.14 10.36 1.58
C ILE A 73 11.78 8.89 1.34
N THR A 74 10.52 8.53 1.59
CA THR A 74 10.00 7.23 1.17
C THR A 74 9.79 7.25 -0.34
N ASP A 75 10.27 6.21 -1.02
CA ASP A 75 10.16 6.12 -2.47
C ASP A 75 8.72 5.86 -2.90
N PRO A 76 8.08 6.76 -3.68
CA PRO A 76 6.74 6.55 -4.20
C PRO A 76 6.66 5.44 -5.25
N TYR A 77 7.79 4.99 -5.78
CA TYR A 77 7.90 3.90 -6.75
C TYR A 77 8.33 2.57 -6.11
N ALA A 78 8.39 2.49 -4.78
CA ALA A 78 8.75 1.24 -4.11
C ALA A 78 7.75 0.14 -4.42
N GLY A 79 8.23 -1.03 -4.83
CA GLY A 79 7.38 -2.20 -5.10
C GLY A 79 6.82 -2.84 -3.83
N VAL A 80 7.44 -2.58 -2.69
CA VAL A 80 7.02 -3.04 -1.35
C VAL A 80 7.25 -1.91 -0.36
N ILE A 81 6.33 -1.75 0.58
CA ILE A 81 6.45 -0.80 1.69
C ILE A 81 6.54 -1.56 3.01
N TYR A 82 7.46 -1.17 3.86
CA TYR A 82 7.66 -1.67 5.22
C TYR A 82 7.42 -0.57 6.24
N GLY A 83 7.02 -0.96 7.46
CA GLY A 83 6.78 -0.07 8.58
C GLY A 83 5.29 0.21 8.86
N ASN A 84 4.40 -0.39 8.07
CA ASN A 84 2.95 -0.33 8.22
C ASN A 84 2.31 -1.71 8.48
N GLU A 85 3.11 -2.69 8.87
CA GLU A 85 2.64 -4.06 9.14
C GLU A 85 1.73 -4.13 10.38
N ARG A 86 1.79 -3.11 11.24
CA ARG A 86 0.97 -3.02 12.44
C ARG A 86 -0.12 -1.97 12.27
N TRP A 87 -1.32 -2.39 12.52
CA TRP A 87 -2.49 -1.55 12.43
C TRP A 87 -2.58 -0.57 13.61
N GLY A 88 -2.91 0.70 13.34
CA GLY A 88 -3.14 1.72 14.38
C GLY A 88 -1.87 2.40 14.91
N ARG A 89 -1.84 2.68 16.22
CA ARG A 89 -0.80 3.50 16.91
C ARG A 89 0.64 3.00 16.80
N GLN A 90 0.83 1.78 16.33
CA GLN A 90 2.14 1.15 16.30
C GLN A 90 2.81 1.17 14.92
N ALA A 91 2.23 1.90 13.98
CA ALA A 91 2.89 2.14 12.69
C ALA A 91 4.22 2.89 12.92
N GLU A 92 5.27 2.45 12.26
CA GLU A 92 6.53 3.19 12.29
C GLU A 92 6.31 4.59 11.68
N PRO A 93 6.90 5.65 12.30
CA PRO A 93 6.72 7.01 11.82
C PRO A 93 7.34 7.25 10.42
N ARG A 94 8.20 6.33 9.96
CA ARG A 94 8.88 6.40 8.67
C ARG A 94 8.76 5.08 7.93
N LEU A 95 8.02 5.10 6.85
CA LEU A 95 7.91 3.97 5.94
C LEU A 95 9.22 3.80 5.16
N ARG A 96 9.56 2.54 4.85
CA ARG A 96 10.72 2.19 4.04
C ARG A 96 10.29 1.45 2.80
N GLY A 97 10.96 1.71 1.70
CA GLY A 97 10.76 0.97 0.47
C GLY A 97 11.50 -0.37 0.47
N GLY A 98 11.04 -1.28 -0.36
CA GLY A 98 11.72 -2.52 -0.68
C GLY A 98 11.54 -2.91 -2.14
N MET A 99 12.31 -3.89 -2.58
CA MET A 99 12.22 -4.41 -3.93
C MET A 99 11.25 -5.60 -3.97
N CYS A 100 10.24 -5.53 -4.85
CA CYS A 100 9.39 -6.68 -5.14
C CYS A 100 10.17 -7.67 -6.01
N ARG A 101 10.31 -8.90 -5.53
CA ARG A 101 11.02 -9.97 -6.24
C ARG A 101 10.11 -11.09 -6.70
N HIS A 102 8.85 -11.05 -6.29
CA HIS A 102 7.89 -12.08 -6.63
C HIS A 102 7.29 -11.77 -8.00
N CYS A 103 7.61 -12.61 -8.96
CA CYS A 103 6.84 -12.70 -10.19
C CYS A 103 5.72 -13.72 -9.95
N TYR A 104 4.47 -13.27 -10.04
CA TYR A 104 3.34 -14.19 -10.04
C TYR A 104 3.36 -14.97 -11.37
N ASP A 105 3.30 -16.28 -11.28
CA ASP A 105 3.17 -17.14 -12.46
C ASP A 105 1.70 -17.16 -12.89
N TRP A 106 1.41 -16.49 -13.98
CA TRP A 106 0.07 -16.46 -14.57
C TRP A 106 -0.26 -17.72 -15.34
N GLU A 107 0.67 -18.68 -15.42
CA GLU A 107 0.51 -19.94 -16.16
C GLU A 107 0.01 -19.72 -17.61
N ASN A 108 -1.21 -20.19 -17.90
CA ASN A 108 -1.85 -20.01 -19.20
C ASN A 108 -3.00 -19.01 -19.15
N ASP A 109 -3.04 -18.12 -18.15
CA ASP A 109 -4.10 -17.13 -18.05
C ASP A 109 -4.11 -16.17 -19.24
N ALA A 110 -5.30 -15.94 -19.78
CA ALA A 110 -5.50 -15.07 -20.94
C ALA A 110 -6.82 -14.30 -20.79
N PRO A 111 -6.92 -13.09 -21.38
CA PRO A 111 -8.16 -12.33 -21.37
C PRO A 111 -9.33 -13.13 -21.96
N LEU A 112 -10.45 -13.18 -21.23
CA LEU A 112 -11.65 -13.91 -21.64
C LEU A 112 -12.33 -13.34 -22.88
N MET A 113 -12.02 -12.11 -23.28
CA MET A 113 -12.58 -11.40 -24.44
C MET A 113 -14.11 -11.34 -24.45
N THR A 114 -14.74 -11.35 -23.29
CA THR A 114 -16.20 -11.22 -23.14
C THR A 114 -16.64 -9.86 -23.70
N PRO A 115 -17.61 -9.82 -24.64
CA PRO A 115 -18.14 -8.55 -25.15
C PRO A 115 -18.76 -7.71 -24.03
N LEU A 116 -18.66 -6.38 -24.11
CA LEU A 116 -19.26 -5.50 -23.12
C LEU A 116 -20.79 -5.68 -23.02
N SER A 117 -21.47 -6.03 -24.12
CA SER A 117 -22.89 -6.34 -24.14
C SER A 117 -23.27 -7.54 -23.26
N ASP A 118 -22.35 -8.45 -23.04
CA ASP A 118 -22.55 -9.70 -22.31
C ASP A 118 -21.90 -9.66 -20.91
N THR A 119 -21.31 -8.49 -20.57
CA THR A 119 -20.63 -8.30 -19.30
C THR A 119 -21.62 -7.93 -18.21
N VAL A 120 -21.67 -8.74 -17.16
CA VAL A 120 -22.37 -8.45 -15.91
C VAL A 120 -21.31 -8.11 -14.87
N LEU A 121 -21.22 -6.81 -14.54
CA LEU A 121 -20.23 -6.28 -13.61
C LEU A 121 -20.79 -6.28 -12.18
N TYR A 122 -19.99 -6.78 -11.23
CA TYR A 122 -20.33 -6.76 -9.81
C TYR A 122 -19.25 -6.02 -9.03
N LEU A 123 -19.61 -4.86 -8.48
CA LEU A 123 -18.71 -4.06 -7.65
C LEU A 123 -18.70 -4.59 -6.22
N ILE A 124 -17.52 -4.94 -5.69
CA ILE A 124 -17.36 -5.46 -4.34
C ILE A 124 -16.27 -4.75 -3.56
N HIS A 125 -16.51 -4.62 -2.26
CA HIS A 125 -15.46 -4.20 -1.32
C HIS A 125 -14.65 -5.43 -0.89
N PRO A 126 -13.32 -5.48 -1.07
CA PRO A 126 -12.50 -6.66 -0.81
C PRO A 126 -12.74 -7.28 0.58
N ARG A 127 -12.76 -6.47 1.63
CA ARG A 127 -13.01 -6.94 2.99
C ARG A 127 -14.48 -7.18 3.25
N GLY A 128 -15.36 -6.25 2.87
CA GLY A 128 -16.78 -6.30 3.23
C GLY A 128 -17.51 -7.51 2.68
N PHE A 129 -17.13 -7.96 1.47
CA PHE A 129 -17.81 -9.04 0.77
C PHE A 129 -17.77 -10.39 1.51
N THR A 130 -16.70 -10.68 2.23
CA THR A 130 -16.53 -11.97 2.91
C THR A 130 -16.28 -11.87 4.42
N CYS A 131 -16.29 -10.66 5.00
CA CYS A 131 -15.95 -10.43 6.40
C CYS A 131 -16.93 -11.12 7.38
N HIS A 132 -18.22 -11.11 7.07
CA HIS A 132 -19.25 -11.68 7.93
C HIS A 132 -19.20 -13.22 7.94
N SER A 133 -19.56 -13.83 9.08
CA SER A 133 -19.52 -15.29 9.25
C SER A 133 -20.44 -16.06 8.29
N SER A 134 -21.56 -15.44 7.85
CA SER A 134 -22.47 -16.03 6.88
C SER A 134 -21.86 -16.22 5.48
N SER A 135 -20.70 -15.62 5.20
CA SER A 135 -20.01 -15.85 3.93
C SER A 135 -19.58 -17.30 3.74
N GLY A 136 -19.34 -18.03 4.84
CA GLY A 136 -18.97 -19.45 4.81
C GLY A 136 -17.56 -19.71 4.26
N VAL A 137 -16.71 -18.68 4.10
CA VAL A 137 -15.34 -18.84 3.62
C VAL A 137 -14.34 -18.93 4.78
N GLN A 138 -13.19 -19.54 4.53
CA GLN A 138 -12.12 -19.65 5.52
C GLN A 138 -11.35 -18.32 5.68
N HIS A 139 -10.97 -17.69 4.57
CA HIS A 139 -10.14 -16.48 4.56
C HIS A 139 -11.00 -15.22 4.48
N ARG A 140 -11.82 -15.00 5.53
CA ARG A 140 -12.77 -13.88 5.56
C ARG A 140 -12.07 -12.52 5.47
N GLY A 141 -12.66 -11.61 4.69
CA GLY A 141 -12.20 -10.23 4.54
C GLY A 141 -10.90 -10.07 3.75
N THR A 142 -10.50 -11.09 2.98
CA THR A 142 -9.28 -11.10 2.17
C THR A 142 -9.57 -11.40 0.71
N TYR A 143 -8.58 -11.19 -0.17
CA TYR A 143 -8.67 -11.61 -1.58
C TYR A 143 -8.83 -13.12 -1.72
N ALA A 144 -8.18 -13.92 -0.88
CA ALA A 144 -8.36 -15.36 -0.86
C ALA A 144 -9.83 -15.74 -0.56
N GLY A 145 -10.51 -15.02 0.36
CA GLY A 145 -11.93 -15.19 0.60
C GLY A 145 -12.80 -14.85 -0.61
N ILE A 146 -12.43 -13.84 -1.40
CA ILE A 146 -13.12 -13.55 -2.67
C ILE A 146 -12.94 -14.71 -3.65
N THR A 147 -11.73 -15.25 -3.75
CA THR A 147 -11.43 -16.41 -4.60
C THR A 147 -12.30 -17.62 -4.23
N GLU A 148 -12.50 -17.89 -2.94
CA GLU A 148 -13.41 -18.94 -2.47
C GLU A 148 -14.87 -18.71 -2.90
N LYS A 149 -15.26 -17.46 -3.18
CA LYS A 149 -16.61 -17.08 -3.64
C LYS A 149 -16.76 -17.05 -5.17
N LEU A 150 -15.72 -17.28 -5.95
CA LEU A 150 -15.82 -17.29 -7.41
C LEU A 150 -16.87 -18.27 -7.96
N PRO A 151 -17.02 -19.50 -7.43
CA PRO A 151 -18.06 -20.40 -7.88
C PRO A 151 -19.48 -19.81 -7.69
N TYR A 152 -19.75 -19.19 -6.54
CA TYR A 152 -21.00 -18.49 -6.25
C TYR A 152 -21.26 -17.34 -7.23
N LEU A 153 -20.25 -16.51 -7.50
CA LEU A 153 -20.37 -15.40 -8.44
C LEU A 153 -20.66 -15.89 -9.87
N LYS A 154 -20.03 -16.99 -10.28
CA LYS A 154 -20.31 -17.63 -11.58
C LYS A 154 -21.74 -18.18 -11.66
N GLU A 155 -22.24 -18.83 -10.60
CA GLU A 155 -23.61 -19.31 -10.52
C GLU A 155 -24.62 -18.17 -10.62
N LEU A 156 -24.29 -17.02 -10.02
CA LEU A 156 -25.10 -15.80 -10.09
C LEU A 156 -25.07 -15.15 -11.50
N GLY A 157 -24.20 -15.59 -12.40
CA GLY A 157 -24.07 -15.07 -13.75
C GLY A 157 -23.14 -13.85 -13.87
N ILE A 158 -22.34 -13.58 -12.85
CA ILE A 158 -21.35 -12.49 -12.88
C ILE A 158 -20.18 -12.87 -13.79
N THR A 159 -19.85 -12.00 -14.72
CA THR A 159 -18.75 -12.20 -15.68
C THR A 159 -17.53 -11.34 -15.40
N ALA A 160 -17.70 -10.26 -14.63
CA ALA A 160 -16.63 -9.37 -14.24
C ALA A 160 -16.82 -8.88 -12.79
N VAL A 161 -15.73 -8.78 -12.05
CA VAL A 161 -15.71 -8.23 -10.69
C VAL A 161 -14.90 -6.94 -10.71
N GLU A 162 -15.50 -5.86 -10.24
CA GLU A 162 -14.81 -4.60 -9.96
C GLU A 162 -14.53 -4.53 -8.46
N LEU A 163 -13.26 -4.39 -8.12
CA LEU A 163 -12.87 -4.24 -6.72
C LEU A 163 -12.88 -2.76 -6.36
N MET A 164 -13.54 -2.41 -5.25
CA MET A 164 -13.36 -1.07 -4.67
C MET A 164 -11.88 -0.84 -4.35
N PRO A 165 -11.39 0.42 -4.42
CA PRO A 165 -9.99 0.73 -4.19
C PRO A 165 -9.47 0.11 -2.88
N SER A 166 -8.36 -0.61 -2.99
CA SER A 166 -7.71 -1.33 -1.88
C SER A 166 -6.27 -0.89 -1.70
N TYR A 167 -5.99 0.38 -2.04
CA TYR A 167 -4.68 0.97 -1.85
C TYR A 167 -4.35 1.09 -0.36
N GLU A 168 -3.07 0.96 -0.04
CA GLU A 168 -2.56 1.25 1.29
C GLU A 168 -2.85 2.70 1.66
N PHE A 169 -3.28 2.94 2.88
CA PHE A 169 -3.62 4.26 3.39
C PHE A 169 -3.20 4.38 4.86
N LEU A 170 -3.01 5.61 5.32
CA LEU A 170 -2.76 5.87 6.72
C LEU A 170 -4.04 5.55 7.53
N GLU A 171 -3.96 4.54 8.35
CA GLU A 171 -5.06 4.11 9.18
C GLU A 171 -5.28 5.11 10.31
N LEU A 172 -6.52 5.60 10.40
CA LEU A 172 -6.90 6.47 11.50
C LEU A 172 -7.02 5.65 12.78
N GLU A 173 -6.40 6.17 13.82
CA GLU A 173 -6.54 5.66 15.15
C GLU A 173 -8.03 5.66 15.56
N LYS A 174 -8.59 4.50 15.82
CA LYS A 174 -9.89 4.45 16.49
C LYS A 174 -9.69 5.03 17.89
N GLN A 175 -10.16 6.26 18.12
CA GLN A 175 -10.40 6.68 19.48
C GLN A 175 -11.28 5.60 20.11
N GLU A 176 -10.87 5.06 21.26
CA GLU A 176 -11.70 4.15 22.02
C GLU A 176 -13.09 4.77 22.09
N ARG A 177 -14.04 4.16 21.39
CA ARG A 177 -15.43 4.51 21.55
C ARG A 177 -15.71 4.20 23.01
N ARG A 178 -15.69 5.24 23.87
CA ARG A 178 -16.47 5.16 25.09
C ARG A 178 -17.84 4.72 24.62
N GLU A 179 -18.34 3.64 25.20
CA GLU A 179 -19.73 3.24 25.06
C GLU A 179 -20.57 4.43 25.54
N ARG A 180 -20.85 5.35 24.62
CA ARG A 180 -21.82 6.40 24.87
C ARG A 180 -23.16 5.70 24.87
N SER A 181 -23.93 5.92 25.90
CA SER A 181 -25.31 5.44 25.91
C SER A 181 -26.03 5.94 24.65
N MET A 182 -27.00 5.20 24.15
CA MET A 182 -27.81 5.61 22.99
C MET A 182 -28.40 7.03 23.17
N ASP A 183 -28.65 7.44 24.39
CA ASP A 183 -29.15 8.77 24.75
C ASP A 183 -28.09 9.87 24.58
N GLU A 184 -26.82 9.60 24.93
CA GLU A 184 -25.73 10.55 24.68
C GLU A 184 -25.45 10.72 23.18
N ALA A 185 -25.54 9.64 22.40
CA ALA A 185 -25.42 9.72 20.96
C ALA A 185 -26.54 10.57 20.33
N ARG A 186 -27.77 10.43 20.81
CA ARG A 186 -28.95 11.19 20.34
C ARG A 186 -28.83 12.67 20.67
N ASN A 187 -28.38 13.02 21.87
CA ASN A 187 -28.20 14.42 22.30
C ASN A 187 -27.06 15.09 21.53
N HIS A 188 -25.98 14.37 21.19
CA HIS A 188 -24.89 14.91 20.42
C HIS A 188 -25.28 15.29 18.98
N TYR A 189 -26.28 14.64 18.38
CA TYR A 189 -26.81 15.02 17.08
C TYR A 189 -27.71 16.28 17.12
N MET A 190 -28.26 16.61 18.30
CA MET A 190 -29.11 17.79 18.48
C MET A 190 -28.33 19.07 18.84
N ASP A 191 -27.10 18.91 19.37
CA ASP A 191 -26.27 20.02 19.86
C ASP A 191 -25.05 20.32 18.98
N LEU A 192 -25.09 19.98 17.69
CA LEU A 192 -24.03 20.40 16.77
C LEU A 192 -24.12 21.92 16.61
N PRO A 193 -23.13 22.69 17.08
CA PRO A 193 -23.07 24.13 16.76
C PRO A 193 -22.86 24.25 15.25
N GLU A 194 -23.68 25.10 14.64
CA GLU A 194 -23.36 25.63 13.33
C GLU A 194 -22.04 26.40 13.45
N GLU A 195 -20.92 25.78 13.10
CA GLU A 195 -19.75 26.49 12.55
C GLU A 195 -18.39 25.85 12.85
N LYS A 196 -17.61 25.83 11.77
CA LYS A 196 -16.17 26.18 11.69
C LYS A 196 -15.14 25.29 12.38
N ASP A 197 -15.24 24.01 12.25
CA ASP A 197 -14.02 23.22 12.25
C ASP A 197 -13.98 22.43 10.92
N GLU A 198 -12.83 22.45 10.25
CA GLU A 198 -12.61 21.60 9.09
C GLU A 198 -13.10 20.20 9.45
N PRO A 199 -14.00 19.62 8.64
CA PRO A 199 -14.47 18.29 8.96
C PRO A 199 -13.24 17.38 9.09
N PRO A 200 -13.21 16.49 10.08
CA PRO A 200 -12.12 15.54 10.21
C PRO A 200 -11.94 14.91 8.84
N ARG A 201 -10.71 14.84 8.35
CA ARG A 201 -10.40 14.21 7.05
C ARG A 201 -10.82 12.76 7.15
N ILE A 202 -12.09 12.52 6.89
CA ILE A 202 -12.69 11.19 6.89
C ILE A 202 -12.18 10.53 5.62
N ASN A 203 -11.35 9.54 5.77
CA ASN A 203 -11.05 8.66 4.65
C ASN A 203 -12.33 7.89 4.32
N TYR A 204 -13.00 8.27 3.24
CA TYR A 204 -14.27 7.67 2.80
C TYR A 204 -14.19 6.15 2.64
N LEU A 205 -12.99 5.60 2.44
CA LEU A 205 -12.76 4.15 2.40
C LEU A 205 -12.93 3.48 3.76
N SER A 206 -12.86 4.22 4.88
CA SER A 206 -13.05 3.68 6.23
C SER A 206 -14.50 3.70 6.71
N LEU A 207 -15.41 4.36 6.00
CA LEU A 207 -16.82 4.47 6.38
C LEU A 207 -17.63 3.20 6.12
N ILE A 208 -17.10 2.22 5.40
CA ILE A 208 -17.78 0.95 5.19
C ILE A 208 -17.38 -0.03 6.29
N HIS A 209 -17.69 0.33 7.53
CA HIS A 209 -17.81 -0.62 8.61
C HIS A 209 -19.27 -1.03 8.71
N ILE A 210 -19.63 -2.01 7.91
CA ILE A 210 -20.85 -2.80 8.14
C ILE A 210 -20.50 -3.97 9.04
#